data_2a4b0911d35889424d91dbe437624b19
#
_entry.id   2a4b0911d35889424d91dbe437624b19
#
_cell.length_a   1.000
_cell.length_b   1.000
_cell.length_c   1.000
_cell.angle_alpha   90.00
_cell.angle_beta   90.00
_cell.angle_gamma   90.00
#
_symmetry.space_group_name_H-M   'P 1'
#
loop_
_entity.id
_entity.type
_entity.pdbx_description
1 polymer ?
#
loop_
_entity_poly.entity_id
_entity_poly.type
_entity_poly.pdbx_seq_one_letter_code
_entity_poly.pdbx_strand_id
1 'polypeptide(L)'
;RGKKVYLSDAIVIMTSNLGSENFKKYEKPLGFGTKSVGEVKAIKGEVMKAAETRFTPEFRNRIDEIIVFSPLTMDEVRVIARLYLSKMQRHMERQGKLIEVTEAAVDLLTENGYSPAYGARFLKRHIDQKVKLPITNIWKTGMRFRVDAENGEITVRATDGFSLN
;
A
#
# COMPACT_ATOMS: atom_id res chain seq x y z
N ARG A 1 14.58 -30.71 25.19
CA ARG A 1 15.60 -29.78 25.73
C ARG A 1 16.16 -28.99 24.58
N GLY A 2 15.90 -27.64 24.52
CA GLY A 2 16.25 -26.80 23.42
C GLY A 2 17.76 -26.64 23.22
N LYS A 3 18.21 -26.61 21.97
CA LYS A 3 19.59 -26.21 21.62
C LYS A 3 19.78 -24.74 21.98
N LYS A 4 20.89 -24.39 22.64
CA LYS A 4 21.32 -23.00 22.76
C LYS A 4 21.70 -22.49 21.37
N VAL A 5 21.10 -21.39 20.94
CA VAL A 5 21.43 -20.67 19.69
C VAL A 5 22.04 -19.35 20.08
N TYR A 6 23.21 -19.04 19.52
CA TYR A 6 23.87 -17.74 19.71
C TYR A 6 23.44 -16.80 18.58
N LEU A 7 23.02 -15.59 18.96
CA LEU A 7 22.56 -14.55 18.03
C LEU A 7 23.56 -13.39 17.91
N SER A 8 24.83 -13.63 18.23
CA SER A 8 25.88 -12.59 18.28
C SER A 8 26.07 -11.85 16.98
N ASP A 9 25.86 -12.53 15.85
CA ASP A 9 26.00 -11.96 14.50
C ASP A 9 24.65 -11.74 13.80
N ALA A 10 23.55 -11.74 14.58
CA ALA A 10 22.21 -11.58 14.03
C ALA A 10 21.71 -10.13 14.20
N ILE A 11 21.01 -9.64 13.16
CA ILE A 11 20.20 -8.43 13.26
C ILE A 11 18.81 -8.86 13.76
N VAL A 12 18.40 -8.36 14.92
CA VAL A 12 17.08 -8.62 15.50
C VAL A 12 16.14 -7.48 15.19
N ILE A 13 15.09 -7.76 14.43
CA ILE A 13 14.06 -6.77 14.09
C ILE A 13 12.77 -7.16 14.79
N MET A 14 12.22 -6.24 15.58
CA MET A 14 10.93 -6.38 16.25
C MET A 14 9.94 -5.40 15.66
N THR A 15 8.71 -5.82 15.39
CA THR A 15 7.64 -4.96 14.91
C THR A 15 6.53 -4.87 15.95
N SER A 16 5.92 -3.68 16.08
CA SER A 16 4.82 -3.43 16.99
C SER A 16 3.87 -2.41 16.37
N ASN A 17 2.60 -2.45 16.78
CA ASN A 17 1.60 -1.44 16.46
C ASN A 17 1.41 -0.41 17.60
N LEU A 18 2.38 -0.32 18.48
CA LEU A 18 2.33 0.53 19.66
C LEU A 18 2.13 2.00 19.27
N GLY A 19 1.19 2.69 19.89
CA GLY A 19 0.89 4.10 19.60
C GLY A 19 0.07 4.34 18.33
N SER A 20 -0.24 3.29 17.55
CA SER A 20 -1.03 3.43 16.30
C SER A 20 -2.46 3.90 16.54
N GLU A 21 -3.04 3.66 17.71
CA GLU A 21 -4.34 4.15 18.14
C GLU A 21 -4.44 5.68 18.18
N ASN A 22 -3.30 6.35 18.35
CA ASN A 22 -3.22 7.80 18.39
C ASN A 22 -3.16 8.43 16.99
N PHE A 23 -2.91 7.64 15.94
CA PHE A 23 -2.75 8.15 14.59
C PHE A 23 -4.04 8.73 14.01
N LYS A 24 -5.21 8.33 14.50
CA LYS A 24 -6.51 8.89 14.12
C LYS A 24 -6.58 10.41 14.26
N LYS A 25 -5.83 10.99 15.21
CA LYS A 25 -5.78 12.44 15.40
C LYS A 25 -5.09 13.18 14.26
N TYR A 26 -4.25 12.48 13.49
CA TYR A 26 -3.48 13.01 12.37
C TYR A 26 -4.09 12.63 11.03
N GLU A 27 -5.27 11.99 11.05
CA GLU A 27 -6.06 11.71 9.85
C GLU A 27 -6.66 13.02 9.36
N LYS A 28 -6.07 13.64 8.34
CA LYS A 28 -6.71 14.74 7.63
C LYS A 28 -7.82 14.18 6.74
N PRO A 29 -8.96 14.90 6.59
CA PRO A 29 -9.92 14.59 5.54
C PRO A 29 -9.17 14.50 4.20
N LEU A 30 -9.60 13.58 3.32
CA LEU A 30 -8.98 13.32 2.01
C LEU A 30 -8.48 14.61 1.35
N GLY A 31 -7.17 14.84 1.40
CA GLY A 31 -6.51 15.99 0.80
C GLY A 31 -5.12 15.57 0.35
N PHE A 32 -4.77 15.92 -0.89
CA PHE A 32 -3.41 15.82 -1.38
C PHE A 32 -2.52 16.75 -0.54
N GLY A 33 -1.47 16.22 0.05
CA GLY A 33 -0.52 17.03 0.78
C GLY A 33 0.53 16.19 1.51
N THR A 34 1.75 16.69 1.50
CA THR A 34 2.84 16.16 2.30
C THR A 34 2.59 16.47 3.77
N LYS A 35 2.91 15.55 4.67
CA LYS A 35 2.91 15.82 6.11
C LYS A 35 3.93 16.89 6.41
N SER A 36 3.57 17.84 7.26
CA SER A 36 4.54 18.80 7.77
C SER A 36 5.58 18.10 8.66
N VAL A 37 6.78 18.65 8.69
CA VAL A 37 7.86 18.16 9.57
C VAL A 37 7.40 18.12 11.03
N GLY A 38 6.55 19.07 11.43
CA GLY A 38 5.95 19.13 12.77
C GLY A 38 5.02 17.96 13.08
N GLU A 39 4.18 17.52 12.12
CA GLU A 39 3.29 16.37 12.26
C GLU A 39 4.08 15.06 12.42
N VAL A 40 5.12 14.87 11.62
CA VAL A 40 5.99 13.68 11.73
C VAL A 40 6.67 13.63 13.08
N LYS A 41 7.18 14.78 13.57
CA LYS A 41 7.82 14.90 14.89
C LYS A 41 6.82 14.62 16.03
N ALA A 42 5.59 15.12 15.93
CA ALA A 42 4.53 14.86 16.91
C ALA A 42 4.15 13.38 16.97
N ILE A 43 3.97 12.72 15.82
CA ILE A 43 3.72 11.28 15.74
C ILE A 43 4.86 10.49 16.39
N LYS A 44 6.11 10.81 16.07
CA LYS A 44 7.27 10.16 16.69
C LYS A 44 7.26 10.33 18.21
N GLY A 45 6.96 11.53 18.70
CA GLY A 45 6.87 11.82 20.14
C GLY A 45 5.81 10.99 20.86
N GLU A 46 4.62 10.82 20.28
CA GLU A 46 3.55 10.01 20.86
C GLU A 46 3.91 8.51 20.89
N VAL A 47 4.51 7.98 19.82
CA VAL A 47 4.96 6.58 19.77
C VAL A 47 6.07 6.34 20.80
N MET A 48 7.01 7.27 20.94
CA MET A 48 8.08 7.16 21.95
C MET A 48 7.52 7.13 23.37
N LYS A 49 6.54 7.98 23.70
CA LYS A 49 5.84 7.95 25.00
C LYS A 49 5.12 6.63 25.24
N ALA A 50 4.44 6.09 24.21
CA ALA A 50 3.78 4.80 24.32
C ALA A 50 4.81 3.67 24.55
N ALA A 51 5.98 3.73 23.90
CA ALA A 51 7.08 2.79 24.12
C ALA A 51 7.64 2.89 25.54
N GLU A 52 7.78 4.10 26.09
CA GLU A 52 8.22 4.34 27.47
C GLU A 52 7.28 3.75 28.51
N THR A 53 6.00 3.83 28.27
CA THR A 53 4.98 3.24 29.14
C THR A 53 4.92 1.72 29.05
N ARG A 54 5.19 1.15 27.87
CA ARG A 54 5.03 -0.29 27.61
C ARG A 54 6.27 -1.10 27.92
N PHE A 55 7.46 -0.56 27.69
CA PHE A 55 8.73 -1.26 27.85
C PHE A 55 9.50 -0.74 29.04
N THR A 56 10.10 -1.68 29.80
CA THR A 56 10.96 -1.31 30.93
C THR A 56 12.21 -0.56 30.44
N PRO A 57 12.83 0.29 31.29
CA PRO A 57 14.07 0.98 30.93
C PRO A 57 15.17 0.00 30.52
N GLU A 58 15.30 -1.14 31.19
CA GLU A 58 16.30 -2.18 30.89
C GLU A 58 16.13 -2.75 29.50
N PHE A 59 14.87 -2.96 29.06
CA PHE A 59 14.58 -3.43 27.71
C PHE A 59 14.88 -2.39 26.67
N ARG A 60 14.47 -1.13 26.91
CA ARG A 60 14.71 -0.01 25.98
C ARG A 60 16.19 0.27 25.76
N ASN A 61 17.01 0.16 26.82
CA ASN A 61 18.46 0.34 26.73
C ASN A 61 19.20 -0.73 25.92
N ARG A 62 18.52 -1.82 25.56
CA ARG A 62 19.04 -2.89 24.68
C ARG A 62 18.59 -2.75 23.23
N ILE A 63 17.78 -1.75 22.92
CA ILE A 63 17.33 -1.46 21.55
C ILE A 63 18.26 -0.38 20.97
N ASP A 64 18.94 -0.72 19.89
CA ASP A 64 19.86 0.20 19.22
C ASP A 64 19.10 1.35 18.54
N GLU A 65 17.95 1.05 17.92
CA GLU A 65 17.15 2.04 17.20
C GLU A 65 15.65 1.74 17.21
N ILE A 66 14.84 2.79 17.38
CA ILE A 66 13.37 2.73 17.23
C ILE A 66 12.98 3.53 16.00
N ILE A 67 12.52 2.82 14.97
CA ILE A 67 12.04 3.40 13.72
C ILE A 67 10.51 3.52 13.79
N VAL A 68 10.01 4.74 13.65
CA VAL A 68 8.57 5.02 13.65
C VAL A 68 8.09 5.19 12.21
N PHE A 69 7.17 4.32 11.78
CA PHE A 69 6.47 4.45 10.52
C PHE A 69 5.25 5.36 10.68
N SER A 70 5.23 6.46 9.95
CA SER A 70 4.07 7.36 9.94
C SER A 70 2.95 6.80 9.05
N PRO A 71 1.67 7.18 9.29
CA PRO A 71 0.58 6.88 8.36
C PRO A 71 0.91 7.33 6.93
N LEU A 72 0.46 6.60 5.93
CA LEU A 72 0.70 6.94 4.52
C LEU A 72 -0.08 8.20 4.10
N THR A 73 0.52 9.02 3.25
CA THR A 73 -0.15 10.08 2.50
C THR A 73 -0.81 9.51 1.24
N MET A 74 -1.75 10.24 0.63
CA MET A 74 -2.37 9.82 -0.64
C MET A 74 -1.35 9.68 -1.76
N ASP A 75 -0.33 10.55 -1.81
CA ASP A 75 0.74 10.46 -2.81
C ASP A 75 1.57 9.18 -2.63
N GLU A 76 1.88 8.80 -1.39
CA GLU A 76 2.57 7.53 -1.09
C GLU A 76 1.69 6.32 -1.47
N VAL A 77 0.38 6.39 -1.21
CA VAL A 77 -0.56 5.33 -1.62
C VAL A 77 -0.66 5.23 -3.14
N ARG A 78 -0.63 6.37 -3.86
CA ARG A 78 -0.58 6.39 -5.33
C ARG A 78 0.69 5.71 -5.87
N VAL A 79 1.84 5.96 -5.25
CA VAL A 79 3.09 5.26 -5.60
C VAL A 79 2.95 3.75 -5.38
N ILE A 80 2.34 3.33 -4.29
CA ILE A 80 2.08 1.92 -4.01
C ILE A 80 1.14 1.31 -5.06
N ALA A 81 0.06 2.02 -5.44
CA ALA A 81 -0.85 1.58 -6.50
C ALA A 81 -0.11 1.34 -7.82
N ARG A 82 0.72 2.30 -8.25
CA ARG A 82 1.54 2.18 -9.46
C ARG A 82 2.51 1.00 -9.41
N LEU A 83 3.11 0.73 -8.25
CA LEU A 83 3.98 -0.44 -8.07
C LEU A 83 3.22 -1.77 -8.24
N TYR A 84 1.99 -1.88 -7.72
CA TYR A 84 1.16 -3.07 -7.93
C TYR A 84 0.75 -3.22 -9.39
N LEU A 85 0.29 -2.15 -10.03
CA LEU A 85 -0.10 -2.13 -11.43
C LEU A 85 1.09 -2.48 -12.35
N SER A 86 2.28 -1.91 -12.11
CA SER A 86 3.49 -2.23 -12.87
C SER A 86 3.93 -3.69 -12.75
N LYS A 87 3.76 -4.30 -11.55
CA LYS A 87 4.02 -5.74 -11.38
C LYS A 87 3.04 -6.57 -12.19
N MET A 88 1.77 -6.18 -12.23
CA MET A 88 0.74 -6.85 -13.01
C MET A 88 1.01 -6.69 -14.52
N GLN A 89 1.34 -5.48 -14.99
CA GLN A 89 1.71 -5.22 -16.38
C GLN A 89 2.85 -6.13 -16.84
N ARG A 90 3.97 -6.15 -16.10
CA ARG A 90 5.12 -7.02 -16.41
C ARG A 90 4.75 -8.51 -16.43
N HIS A 91 3.86 -8.95 -15.55
CA HIS A 91 3.40 -10.34 -15.56
C HIS A 91 2.62 -10.65 -16.82
N MET A 92 1.73 -9.76 -17.26
CA MET A 92 0.92 -9.93 -18.45
C MET A 92 1.74 -9.81 -19.74
N GLU A 93 2.73 -8.90 -19.80
CA GLU A 93 3.67 -8.77 -20.91
C GLU A 93 4.40 -10.10 -21.21
N ARG A 94 4.80 -10.83 -20.16
CA ARG A 94 5.42 -12.16 -20.31
C ARG A 94 4.48 -13.19 -20.93
N GLN A 95 3.17 -12.93 -20.92
CA GLN A 95 2.14 -13.76 -21.53
C GLN A 95 1.63 -13.18 -22.87
N GLY A 96 2.36 -12.20 -23.41
CA GLY A 96 2.01 -11.54 -24.68
C GLY A 96 0.83 -10.59 -24.60
N LYS A 97 0.42 -10.16 -23.39
CA LYS A 97 -0.70 -9.23 -23.20
C LYS A 97 -0.18 -7.87 -22.73
N LEU A 98 -0.79 -6.80 -23.21
CA LEU A 98 -0.45 -5.44 -22.81
C LEU A 98 -1.61 -4.82 -22.03
N ILE A 99 -1.27 -4.06 -20.99
CA ILE A 99 -2.24 -3.27 -20.22
C ILE A 99 -1.80 -1.82 -20.22
N GLU A 100 -2.70 -0.94 -20.62
CA GLU A 100 -2.63 0.50 -20.40
C GLU A 100 -3.55 0.85 -19.23
N VAL A 101 -3.04 1.60 -18.26
CA VAL A 101 -3.81 2.10 -17.12
C VAL A 101 -3.74 3.62 -17.15
N THR A 102 -4.89 4.30 -17.23
CA THR A 102 -4.94 5.75 -17.25
C THR A 102 -4.66 6.33 -15.86
N GLU A 103 -4.18 7.57 -15.80
CA GLU A 103 -3.96 8.26 -14.53
C GLU A 103 -5.27 8.42 -13.74
N ALA A 104 -6.39 8.69 -14.41
CA ALA A 104 -7.71 8.74 -13.78
C ALA A 104 -8.08 7.41 -13.09
N ALA A 105 -7.75 6.28 -13.71
CA ALA A 105 -7.93 4.96 -13.09
C ALA A 105 -7.00 4.76 -11.89
N VAL A 106 -5.75 5.20 -11.96
CA VAL A 106 -4.81 5.14 -10.82
C VAL A 106 -5.34 5.96 -9.65
N ASP A 107 -5.84 7.17 -9.90
CA ASP A 107 -6.38 8.05 -8.88
C ASP A 107 -7.60 7.43 -8.20
N LEU A 108 -8.57 6.96 -8.98
CA LEU A 108 -9.78 6.33 -8.47
C LEU A 108 -9.49 5.03 -7.68
N LEU A 109 -8.54 4.20 -8.16
CA LEU A 109 -8.10 3.00 -7.45
C LEU A 109 -7.43 3.36 -6.12
N THR A 110 -6.66 4.45 -6.11
CA THR A 110 -5.96 4.94 -4.91
C THR A 110 -6.96 5.44 -3.87
N GLU A 111 -7.92 6.27 -4.27
CA GLU A 111 -8.96 6.81 -3.40
C GLU A 111 -9.81 5.70 -2.77
N ASN A 112 -10.30 4.76 -3.60
CA ASN A 112 -11.16 3.68 -3.13
C ASN A 112 -10.40 2.56 -2.40
N GLY A 113 -9.09 2.42 -2.64
CA GLY A 113 -8.24 1.42 -2.00
C GLY A 113 -7.58 1.88 -0.70
N TYR A 114 -7.67 3.16 -0.37
CA TYR A 114 -7.12 3.75 0.85
C TYR A 114 -8.18 3.87 1.94
N SER A 115 -7.75 3.64 3.15
CA SER A 115 -8.55 3.94 4.35
C SER A 115 -7.64 4.53 5.42
N PRO A 116 -8.01 5.66 6.06
CA PRO A 116 -7.23 6.23 7.16
C PRO A 116 -6.95 5.22 8.27
N ALA A 117 -7.95 4.40 8.64
CA ALA A 117 -7.82 3.40 9.69
C ALA A 117 -6.90 2.22 9.34
N TYR A 118 -6.83 1.85 8.05
CA TYR A 118 -6.12 0.65 7.58
C TYR A 118 -5.00 0.95 6.57
N GLY A 119 -4.81 2.22 6.19
CA GLY A 119 -3.84 2.65 5.19
C GLY A 119 -4.10 2.02 3.82
N ALA A 120 -3.03 1.61 3.13
CA ALA A 120 -3.10 0.95 1.83
C ALA A 120 -3.32 -0.59 1.90
N ARG A 121 -3.74 -1.12 3.07
CA ARG A 121 -3.87 -2.58 3.27
C ARG A 121 -4.83 -3.24 2.28
N PHE A 122 -5.91 -2.55 1.94
CA PHE A 122 -6.93 -3.05 1.02
C PHE A 122 -6.65 -2.72 -0.45
N LEU A 123 -5.69 -1.84 -0.74
CA LEU A 123 -5.39 -1.36 -2.09
C LEU A 123 -5.09 -2.51 -3.07
N LYS A 124 -4.23 -3.45 -2.67
CA LYS A 124 -3.92 -4.61 -3.51
C LYS A 124 -5.15 -5.41 -3.86
N ARG A 125 -5.99 -5.71 -2.85
CA ARG A 125 -7.23 -6.46 -3.06
C ARG A 125 -8.20 -5.70 -3.96
N HIS A 126 -8.29 -4.39 -3.80
CA HIS A 126 -9.11 -3.53 -4.61
C HIS A 126 -8.65 -3.54 -6.08
N ILE A 127 -7.34 -3.42 -6.34
CA ILE A 127 -6.76 -3.54 -7.67
C ILE A 127 -7.02 -4.94 -8.26
N ASP A 128 -6.82 -6.00 -7.48
CA ASP A 128 -7.10 -7.36 -7.95
C ASP A 128 -8.57 -7.53 -8.36
N GLN A 129 -9.51 -6.97 -7.60
CA GLN A 129 -10.95 -7.07 -7.89
C GLN A 129 -11.39 -6.17 -9.06
N LYS A 130 -10.89 -4.93 -9.14
CA LYS A 130 -11.36 -3.94 -10.11
C LYS A 130 -10.59 -3.96 -11.44
N VAL A 131 -9.39 -4.53 -11.45
CA VAL A 131 -8.53 -4.56 -12.64
C VAL A 131 -8.23 -6.00 -13.06
N LYS A 132 -7.59 -6.78 -12.19
CA LYS A 132 -7.10 -8.12 -12.55
C LYS A 132 -8.26 -9.07 -12.89
N LEU A 133 -9.29 -9.13 -12.07
CA LEU A 133 -10.43 -10.03 -12.29
C LEU A 133 -11.20 -9.68 -13.58
N PRO A 134 -11.58 -8.41 -13.85
CA PRO A 134 -12.19 -8.04 -15.12
C PRO A 134 -11.34 -8.40 -16.34
N ILE A 135 -10.02 -8.15 -16.33
CA ILE A 135 -9.13 -8.56 -17.41
C ILE A 135 -9.16 -10.08 -17.59
N THR A 136 -9.15 -10.85 -16.50
CA THR A 136 -9.21 -12.31 -16.57
C THR A 136 -10.49 -12.78 -17.25
N ASN A 137 -11.62 -12.14 -17.00
CA ASN A 137 -12.92 -12.47 -17.61
C ASN A 137 -12.93 -12.25 -19.13
N ILE A 138 -12.22 -11.20 -19.60
CA ILE A 138 -12.12 -10.88 -21.04
C ILE A 138 -10.77 -11.30 -21.64
N TRP A 139 -10.03 -12.21 -20.98
CA TRP A 139 -8.66 -12.58 -21.38
C TRP A 139 -8.51 -13.03 -22.82
N LYS A 140 -9.52 -13.72 -23.35
CA LYS A 140 -9.50 -14.27 -24.71
C LYS A 140 -9.95 -13.27 -25.78
N THR A 141 -10.49 -12.11 -25.41
CA THR A 141 -11.09 -11.17 -26.35
C THR A 141 -10.10 -10.23 -27.02
N GLY A 142 -8.85 -10.18 -26.56
CA GLY A 142 -7.83 -9.30 -27.14
C GLY A 142 -6.44 -9.53 -26.57
N MET A 143 -5.46 -8.82 -27.12
CA MET A 143 -4.07 -8.82 -26.64
C MET A 143 -3.73 -7.54 -25.87
N ARG A 144 -4.54 -6.49 -26.05
CA ARG A 144 -4.38 -5.18 -25.42
C ARG A 144 -5.59 -4.83 -24.58
N PHE A 145 -5.37 -4.40 -23.36
CA PHE A 145 -6.43 -4.01 -22.42
C PHE A 145 -6.19 -2.59 -21.95
N ARG A 146 -7.26 -1.81 -21.88
CA ARG A 146 -7.26 -0.48 -21.30
C ARG A 146 -8.09 -0.47 -20.02
N VAL A 147 -7.49 0.07 -18.98
CA VAL A 147 -8.14 0.33 -17.69
C VAL A 147 -8.33 1.83 -17.55
N ASP A 148 -9.57 2.26 -17.39
CA ASP A 148 -9.95 3.66 -17.31
C ASP A 148 -10.90 3.91 -16.14
N ALA A 149 -11.16 5.18 -15.82
CA ALA A 149 -12.15 5.61 -14.86
C ALA A 149 -13.27 6.34 -15.60
N GLU A 150 -14.48 5.80 -15.57
CA GLU A 150 -15.65 6.37 -16.22
C GLU A 150 -16.81 6.42 -15.20
N ASN A 151 -17.43 7.59 -15.05
CA ASN A 151 -18.56 7.78 -14.12
C ASN A 151 -18.29 7.34 -12.68
N GLY A 152 -17.06 7.50 -12.19
CA GLY A 152 -16.67 7.10 -10.83
C GLY A 152 -16.43 5.59 -10.64
N GLU A 153 -16.37 4.82 -11.74
CA GLU A 153 -16.08 3.40 -11.73
C GLU A 153 -14.88 3.05 -12.59
N ILE A 154 -14.19 1.96 -12.21
CA ILE A 154 -13.10 1.41 -13.02
C ILE A 154 -13.71 0.56 -14.15
N THR A 155 -13.38 0.92 -15.37
CA THR A 155 -13.74 0.18 -16.57
C THR A 155 -12.54 -0.54 -17.16
N VAL A 156 -12.76 -1.74 -17.68
CA VAL A 156 -11.73 -2.56 -18.33
C VAL A 156 -12.26 -3.06 -19.65
N ARG A 157 -11.55 -2.77 -20.75
CA ARG A 157 -11.95 -3.20 -22.11
C ARG A 157 -10.75 -3.66 -22.92
N ALA A 158 -10.97 -4.59 -23.84
CA ALA A 158 -10.00 -4.93 -24.87
C ALA A 158 -10.00 -3.81 -25.93
N THR A 159 -8.82 -3.35 -26.37
CA THR A 159 -8.68 -2.28 -27.37
C THR A 159 -8.36 -2.78 -28.77
N ASP A 160 -7.99 -4.06 -28.88
CA ASP A 160 -7.67 -4.76 -30.14
C ASP A 160 -8.58 -5.99 -30.32
N GLY A 161 -9.85 -5.87 -29.88
CA GLY A 161 -10.76 -7.00 -29.77
C GLY A 161 -10.95 -7.75 -31.08
N PHE A 162 -10.74 -9.06 -31.05
CA PHE A 162 -11.29 -9.95 -32.06
C PHE A 162 -12.78 -10.07 -31.77
N SER A 163 -13.64 -9.62 -32.72
CA SER A 163 -15.05 -10.03 -32.73
C SER A 163 -15.06 -11.56 -32.85
N LEU A 164 -15.41 -12.25 -31.80
CA LEU A 164 -15.80 -13.65 -31.89
C LEU A 164 -17.18 -13.66 -32.58
N ASN A 165 -17.17 -13.82 -33.93
CA ASN A 165 -18.36 -14.21 -34.67
C ASN A 165 -18.73 -15.66 -34.33
#